data_42da776e14313ad9cd75e0fb02d832f0
#
_entry.id   42da776e14313ad9cd75e0fb02d832f0
#
_cell.length_a   1.000
_cell.length_b   1.000
_cell.length_c   1.000
_cell.angle_alpha   90.00
_cell.angle_beta   90.00
_cell.angle_gamma   90.00
#
_symmetry.space_group_name_H-M   'P 1'
#
loop_
_entity.id
_entity.type
_entity.pdbx_description
1 polymer ?
#
loop_
_entity_poly.entity_id
_entity_poly.type
_entity_poly.pdbx_seq_one_letter_code
_entity_poly.pdbx_strand_id
1 'polypeptide(L)'
;MFSIESYIPHVKYAITHLMSSRSSPDAVPLAGLVLDFFCLPMIDVANQLGLPSYLYFTSGAGFLGLMLPPSTRHSQIGTEFEDSDPDLELPSFVNPVPIRILPEAVSNKHGGYAAFIKFAQRF
;
A
#
# COMPACT_ATOMS: atom_id res chain seq x y z
N MET A 1 16.39 -7.53 -9.98
CA MET A 1 15.01 -7.08 -9.75
C MET A 1 15.06 -5.58 -9.44
N PHE A 2 14.49 -4.75 -10.30
CA PHE A 2 14.47 -3.31 -10.05
C PHE A 2 13.42 -3.04 -8.96
N SER A 3 13.87 -2.45 -7.85
CA SER A 3 12.96 -2.01 -6.80
C SER A 3 12.28 -0.71 -7.23
N ILE A 4 10.98 -0.56 -6.96
CA ILE A 4 10.24 0.71 -7.16
C ILE A 4 10.93 1.87 -6.45
N GLU A 5 11.58 1.59 -5.33
CA GLU A 5 12.34 2.57 -4.57
C GLU A 5 13.48 3.21 -5.37
N SER A 6 14.06 2.50 -6.36
CA SER A 6 15.09 3.07 -7.24
C SER A 6 14.60 4.19 -8.14
N TYR A 7 13.29 4.28 -8.36
CA TYR A 7 12.67 5.34 -9.17
C TYR A 7 12.28 6.59 -8.37
N ILE A 8 12.34 6.54 -7.04
CA ILE A 8 11.96 7.68 -6.16
C ILE A 8 12.64 8.99 -6.59
N PRO A 9 13.98 9.05 -6.79
CA PRO A 9 14.63 10.30 -7.17
C PRO A 9 14.15 10.82 -8.53
N HIS A 10 13.90 9.92 -9.48
CA HIS A 10 13.42 10.28 -10.82
C HIS A 10 12.00 10.84 -10.78
N VAL A 11 11.11 10.20 -10.03
CA VAL A 11 9.74 10.65 -9.85
C VAL A 11 9.71 12.01 -9.14
N LYS A 12 10.48 12.16 -8.06
CA LYS A 12 10.60 13.43 -7.35
C LYS A 12 11.08 14.55 -8.26
N TYR A 13 12.11 14.29 -9.06
CA TYR A 13 12.63 15.28 -10.03
C TYR A 13 11.55 15.67 -11.04
N ALA A 14 10.87 14.69 -11.64
CA ALA A 14 9.84 14.97 -12.63
C ALA A 14 8.68 15.79 -12.07
N ILE A 15 8.21 15.48 -10.85
CA ILE A 15 7.14 16.23 -10.20
C ILE A 15 7.60 17.64 -9.87
N THR A 16 8.81 17.81 -9.32
CA THR A 16 9.37 19.13 -9.00
C THR A 16 9.50 19.99 -10.25
N HIS A 17 9.98 19.40 -11.36
CA HIS A 17 10.07 20.10 -12.63
C HIS A 17 8.70 20.48 -13.17
N LEU A 18 7.70 19.61 -13.06
CA LEU A 18 6.33 19.90 -13.47
C LEU A 18 5.72 21.04 -12.64
N MET A 19 5.96 21.05 -11.34
CA MET A 19 5.48 22.13 -10.47
C MET A 19 6.15 23.47 -10.82
N SER A 20 7.46 23.47 -11.10
CA SER A 20 8.21 24.68 -11.47
C SER A 20 7.82 25.21 -12.85
N SER A 21 7.57 24.35 -13.82
CA SER A 21 7.16 24.76 -15.19
C SER A 21 5.76 25.37 -15.23
N ARG A 22 4.97 25.22 -14.19
CA ARG A 22 3.60 25.74 -14.06
C ARG A 22 3.51 27.04 -13.23
N SER A 23 4.58 27.81 -13.15
CA SER A 23 4.62 29.07 -12.42
C SER A 23 3.94 30.26 -13.12
N SER A 24 3.26 30.03 -14.26
CA SER A 24 2.44 31.03 -14.94
C SER A 24 1.15 31.31 -14.17
N PRO A 25 0.64 32.55 -14.15
CA PRO A 25 -0.61 32.91 -13.46
C PRO A 25 -1.82 32.12 -13.91
N ASP A 26 -1.82 31.64 -15.16
CA ASP A 26 -2.91 30.87 -15.77
C ASP A 26 -2.70 29.34 -15.68
N ALA A 27 -1.64 28.89 -15.05
CA ALA A 27 -1.34 27.45 -14.96
C ALA A 27 -2.20 26.77 -13.90
N VAL A 28 -2.80 25.65 -14.26
CA VAL A 28 -3.53 24.79 -13.31
C VAL A 28 -2.52 24.14 -12.37
N PRO A 29 -2.64 24.32 -11.06
CA PRO A 29 -1.71 23.72 -10.11
C PRO A 29 -1.83 22.20 -10.09
N LEU A 30 -0.75 21.51 -9.73
CA LEU A 30 -0.77 20.08 -9.47
C LEU A 30 -1.53 19.81 -8.17
N ALA A 31 -2.69 19.13 -8.25
CA ALA A 31 -3.60 18.96 -7.12
C ALA A 31 -3.23 17.76 -6.23
N GLY A 32 -2.44 16.81 -6.73
CA GLY A 32 -2.05 15.62 -5.98
C GLY A 32 -1.51 14.51 -6.87
N LEU A 33 -1.16 13.38 -6.26
CA LEU A 33 -0.70 12.18 -6.95
C LEU A 33 -1.71 11.05 -6.79
N VAL A 34 -2.05 10.38 -7.89
CA VAL A 34 -2.77 9.11 -7.85
C VAL A 34 -1.75 7.99 -8.02
N LEU A 35 -1.68 7.10 -7.05
CA LEU A 35 -0.68 6.06 -6.95
C LEU A 35 -1.33 4.68 -7.09
N ASP A 36 -0.67 3.79 -7.80
CA ASP A 36 -0.95 2.37 -7.79
C ASP A 36 -0.50 1.72 -6.48
N PHE A 37 -1.10 0.59 -6.13
CA PHE A 37 -0.78 -0.18 -4.93
C PHE A 37 0.72 -0.49 -4.77
N PHE A 38 1.43 -0.79 -5.86
CA PHE A 38 2.86 -1.06 -5.81
C PHE A 38 3.72 0.21 -5.68
N CYS A 39 3.13 1.38 -5.91
CA CYS A 39 3.79 2.67 -5.84
C CYS A 39 3.72 3.35 -4.47
N LEU A 40 3.32 2.65 -3.42
CA LEU A 40 3.21 3.19 -2.05
C LEU A 40 4.45 3.97 -1.54
N PRO A 41 5.70 3.59 -1.89
CA PRO A 41 6.86 4.41 -1.52
C PRO A 41 6.83 5.84 -2.05
N MET A 42 6.03 6.12 -3.10
CA MET A 42 5.88 7.47 -3.66
C MET A 42 5.01 8.39 -2.78
N ILE A 43 4.31 7.86 -1.78
CA ILE A 43 3.60 8.67 -0.77
C ILE A 43 4.59 9.59 -0.05
N ASP A 44 5.80 9.11 0.25
CA ASP A 44 6.83 9.92 0.91
C ASP A 44 7.31 11.06 0.01
N VAL A 45 7.34 10.86 -1.31
CA VAL A 45 7.64 11.92 -2.28
C VAL A 45 6.53 12.97 -2.30
N ALA A 46 5.26 12.55 -2.33
CA ALA A 46 4.12 13.46 -2.27
C ALA A 46 4.17 14.32 -1.01
N ASN A 47 4.38 13.69 0.14
CA ASN A 47 4.48 14.37 1.44
C ASN A 47 5.62 15.41 1.47
N GLN A 48 6.81 15.05 0.94
CA GLN A 48 7.95 15.97 0.86
C GLN A 48 7.68 17.19 -0.04
N LEU A 49 6.79 17.05 -1.02
CA LEU A 49 6.40 18.10 -1.95
C LEU A 49 5.12 18.84 -1.54
N GLY A 50 4.54 18.50 -0.39
CA GLY A 50 3.29 19.08 0.10
C GLY A 50 2.07 18.73 -0.76
N LEU A 51 2.11 17.61 -1.46
CA LEU A 51 1.02 17.14 -2.31
C LEU A 51 0.21 16.03 -1.63
N PRO A 52 -1.12 16.07 -1.70
CA PRO A 52 -1.93 14.93 -1.29
C PRO A 52 -1.69 13.74 -2.22
N SER A 53 -1.73 12.53 -1.68
CA SER A 53 -1.67 11.29 -2.44
C SER A 53 -2.97 10.49 -2.30
N TYR A 54 -3.40 9.90 -3.39
CA TYR A 54 -4.59 9.06 -3.48
C TYR A 54 -4.19 7.69 -4.00
N LEU A 55 -4.59 6.65 -3.27
CA LEU A 55 -4.31 5.30 -3.72
C LEU A 55 -5.42 4.81 -4.65
N TYR A 56 -5.04 4.43 -5.87
CA TYR A 56 -5.88 3.66 -6.76
C TYR A 56 -5.66 2.18 -6.51
N PHE A 57 -6.60 1.57 -5.80
CA PHE A 57 -6.52 0.16 -5.44
C PHE A 57 -7.07 -0.70 -6.59
N THR A 58 -6.17 -1.40 -7.28
CA THR A 58 -6.49 -2.15 -8.52
C THR A 58 -7.17 -3.49 -8.29
N SER A 59 -7.40 -3.87 -7.03
CA SER A 59 -8.09 -5.09 -6.64
C SER A 59 -9.49 -4.77 -6.07
N GLY A 60 -10.33 -5.81 -5.95
CA GLY A 60 -11.66 -5.64 -5.35
C GLY A 60 -11.61 -5.22 -3.88
N ALA A 61 -12.65 -4.54 -3.42
CA ALA A 61 -12.77 -4.07 -2.03
C ALA A 61 -12.65 -5.20 -0.99
N GLY A 62 -13.03 -6.42 -1.34
CA GLY A 62 -12.83 -7.60 -0.49
C GLY A 62 -11.35 -7.86 -0.18
N PHE A 63 -10.46 -7.67 -1.17
CA PHE A 63 -9.02 -7.84 -0.94
C PHE A 63 -8.46 -6.73 -0.04
N LEU A 64 -8.94 -5.50 -0.17
CA LEU A 64 -8.60 -4.42 0.74
C LEU A 64 -9.08 -4.73 2.17
N GLY A 65 -10.32 -5.21 2.31
CA GLY A 65 -10.89 -5.65 3.58
C GLY A 65 -10.14 -6.83 4.22
N LEU A 66 -9.44 -7.62 3.41
CA LEU A 66 -8.55 -8.68 3.86
C LEU A 66 -7.18 -8.15 4.32
N MET A 67 -6.67 -7.10 3.66
CA MET A 67 -5.34 -6.58 3.93
C MET A 67 -5.23 -5.80 5.24
N LEU A 68 -6.23 -4.99 5.56
CA LEU A 68 -6.17 -4.06 6.71
C LEU A 68 -6.11 -4.78 8.08
N PRO A 69 -6.96 -5.78 8.37
CA PRO A 69 -6.97 -6.46 9.67
C PRO A 69 -5.68 -7.23 10.02
N PRO A 70 -4.94 -7.85 9.08
CA PRO A 70 -3.68 -8.52 9.42
C PRO A 70 -2.63 -7.62 10.05
N SER A 71 -2.61 -6.32 9.73
CA SER A 71 -1.72 -5.36 10.37
C SER A 71 -2.03 -5.20 11.87
N THR A 72 -3.31 -5.22 12.23
CA THR A 72 -3.77 -5.18 13.63
C THR A 72 -3.40 -6.48 14.36
N ARG A 73 -3.63 -7.66 13.73
CA ARG A 73 -3.22 -8.95 14.29
C ARG A 73 -1.70 -9.00 14.49
N HIS A 74 -0.92 -8.53 13.52
CA HIS A 74 0.53 -8.49 13.62
C HIS A 74 1.00 -7.66 14.81
N SER A 75 0.35 -6.54 15.10
CA SER A 75 0.65 -5.70 16.27
C SER A 75 0.42 -6.45 17.61
N GLN A 76 -0.49 -7.42 17.61
CA GLN A 76 -0.87 -8.19 18.81
C GLN A 76 -0.06 -9.48 18.97
N ILE A 77 0.21 -10.21 17.89
CA ILE A 77 0.76 -11.56 17.90
C ILE A 77 2.18 -11.60 17.32
N GLY A 78 2.45 -10.80 16.28
CA GLY A 78 3.79 -10.67 15.67
C GLY A 78 4.24 -11.84 14.79
N THR A 79 3.35 -12.80 14.49
CA THR A 79 3.67 -14.00 13.69
C THR A 79 2.86 -14.08 12.42
N GLU A 80 3.39 -14.81 11.43
CA GLU A 80 2.68 -15.16 10.21
C GLU A 80 1.46 -16.03 10.49
N PHE A 81 0.61 -16.20 9.48
CA PHE A 81 -0.50 -17.14 9.53
C PHE A 81 0.00 -18.58 9.30
N GLU A 82 -0.58 -19.53 10.04
CA GLU A 82 -0.36 -20.95 9.86
C GLU A 82 -1.64 -21.63 9.41
N ASP A 83 -1.53 -22.73 8.68
CA ASP A 83 -2.69 -23.51 8.22
C ASP A 83 -3.56 -24.04 9.36
N SER A 84 -2.98 -24.15 10.57
CA SER A 84 -3.65 -24.56 11.79
C SER A 84 -4.39 -23.42 12.51
N ASP A 85 -4.21 -22.18 12.07
CA ASP A 85 -4.91 -21.03 12.65
C ASP A 85 -6.42 -21.14 12.40
N PRO A 86 -7.26 -20.67 13.34
CA PRO A 86 -8.70 -20.64 13.12
C PRO A 86 -9.06 -19.66 11.99
N ASP A 87 -10.23 -19.87 11.39
CA ASP A 87 -10.77 -18.95 10.39
C ASP A 87 -10.82 -17.52 10.94
N LEU A 88 -10.53 -16.54 10.06
CA LEU A 88 -10.46 -15.14 10.45
C LEU A 88 -11.83 -14.50 10.49
N GLU A 89 -12.21 -13.96 11.64
CA GLU A 89 -13.34 -13.04 11.74
C GLU A 89 -12.90 -11.64 11.35
N LEU A 90 -13.34 -11.18 10.19
CA LEU A 90 -12.99 -9.87 9.63
C LEU A 90 -14.23 -8.98 9.52
N PRO A 91 -14.17 -7.73 9.99
CA PRO A 91 -15.33 -6.82 9.92
C PRO A 91 -15.87 -6.58 8.51
N SER A 92 -15.03 -6.78 7.50
CA SER A 92 -15.37 -6.60 6.08
C SER A 92 -16.07 -7.81 5.45
N PHE A 93 -16.22 -8.91 6.18
CA PHE A 93 -16.80 -10.15 5.66
C PHE A 93 -17.94 -10.63 6.56
N VAL A 94 -18.98 -11.17 5.95
CA VAL A 94 -20.15 -11.71 6.67
C VAL A 94 -19.82 -13.03 7.35
N ASN A 95 -18.97 -13.85 6.71
CA ASN A 95 -18.56 -15.15 7.22
C ASN A 95 -17.05 -15.13 7.54
N PRO A 96 -16.60 -15.97 8.50
CA PRO A 96 -15.18 -16.16 8.74
C PRO A 96 -14.43 -16.58 7.47
N VAL A 97 -13.24 -16.08 7.30
CA VAL A 97 -12.39 -16.32 6.12
C VAL A 97 -11.38 -17.42 6.45
N PRO A 98 -11.43 -18.58 5.78
CA PRO A 98 -10.47 -19.65 6.00
C PRO A 98 -9.04 -19.22 5.65
N ILE A 99 -8.08 -19.52 6.52
CA ILE A 99 -6.66 -19.17 6.30
C ILE A 99 -6.14 -19.68 4.97
N ARG A 100 -6.53 -20.89 4.56
CA ARG A 100 -6.09 -21.53 3.32
C ARG A 100 -6.45 -20.79 2.02
N ILE A 101 -7.39 -19.83 2.06
CA ILE A 101 -7.75 -19.01 0.89
C ILE A 101 -7.03 -17.67 0.85
N LEU A 102 -6.23 -17.36 1.88
CA LEU A 102 -5.41 -16.16 1.89
C LEU A 102 -4.32 -16.23 0.82
N PRO A 103 -3.84 -15.09 0.32
CA PRO A 103 -2.67 -15.07 -0.56
C PRO A 103 -1.48 -15.76 0.11
N GLU A 104 -0.71 -16.55 -0.64
CA GLU A 104 0.49 -17.24 -0.14
C GLU A 104 1.47 -16.30 0.55
N ALA A 105 1.47 -15.03 0.16
CA ALA A 105 2.30 -13.99 0.79
C ALA A 105 2.08 -13.87 2.30
N VAL A 106 0.89 -14.17 2.82
CA VAL A 106 0.60 -14.01 4.27
C VAL A 106 1.09 -15.18 5.12
N SER A 107 1.33 -16.34 4.50
CA SER A 107 1.92 -17.54 5.14
C SER A 107 3.38 -17.76 4.76
N ASN A 108 3.96 -16.89 3.90
CA ASN A 108 5.31 -17.04 3.39
C ASN A 108 6.36 -16.48 4.36
N LYS A 109 7.09 -17.38 5.00
CA LYS A 109 8.20 -17.10 5.94
C LYS A 109 9.42 -16.41 5.30
N HIS A 110 9.47 -16.28 3.97
CA HIS A 110 10.58 -15.67 3.24
C HIS A 110 10.38 -14.19 2.90
N GLY A 111 9.64 -13.45 3.71
CA GLY A 111 9.49 -12.00 3.58
C GLY A 111 8.20 -11.54 2.91
N GLY A 112 7.38 -12.44 2.36
CA GLY A 112 6.08 -12.08 1.77
C GLY A 112 5.13 -11.49 2.80
N TYR A 113 5.04 -12.09 3.97
CA TYR A 113 4.22 -11.59 5.08
C TYR A 113 4.68 -10.20 5.56
N ALA A 114 5.98 -10.01 5.77
CA ALA A 114 6.52 -8.72 6.19
C ALA A 114 6.24 -7.61 5.17
N ALA A 115 6.37 -7.92 3.87
CA ALA A 115 6.02 -6.99 2.81
C ALA A 115 4.52 -6.65 2.83
N PHE A 116 3.67 -7.66 3.00
CA PHE A 116 2.22 -7.49 3.09
C PHE A 116 1.82 -6.57 4.25
N ILE A 117 2.39 -6.80 5.45
CA ILE A 117 2.15 -5.95 6.63
C ILE A 117 2.66 -4.53 6.40
N LYS A 118 3.86 -4.37 5.83
CA LYS A 118 4.42 -3.06 5.51
C LYS A 118 3.53 -2.27 4.55
N PHE A 119 2.92 -2.93 3.58
CA PHE A 119 1.94 -2.30 2.69
C PHE A 119 0.67 -1.91 3.45
N ALA A 120 0.09 -2.82 4.22
CA ALA A 120 -1.13 -2.57 4.97
C ALA A 120 -1.02 -1.41 5.97
N GLN A 121 0.16 -1.17 6.53
CA GLN A 121 0.42 -0.06 7.46
C GLN A 121 0.52 1.32 6.78
N ARG A 122 0.52 1.37 5.46
CA ARG A 122 0.59 2.62 4.68
C ARG A 122 -0.79 3.17 4.30
N PHE A 123 -1.86 2.41 4.53
CA PHE A 123 -3.24 2.86 4.38
C PHE A 123 -3.68 3.55 5.67
#